data_8b7e9cab8f087c597beee554628b7607
#
_entry.id   8b7e9cab8f087c597beee554628b7607
#
_cell.length_a   1.000
_cell.length_b   1.000
_cell.length_c   1.000
_cell.angle_alpha   90.00
_cell.angle_beta   90.00
_cell.angle_gamma   90.00
#
_symmetry.space_group_name_H-M   'P 1'
#
loop_
_entity.id
_entity.type
_entity.pdbx_description
1 polymer ?
#
loop_
_entity_poly.entity_id
_entity_poly.type
_entity_poly.pdbx_seq_one_letter_code
_entity_poly.pdbx_strand_id
1 'polypeptide(L)'
;MILQEFSFELDSYKWHSSLQLSMTHTDLREAEDSAPGKALSELRQSLRTQLPAGAELWRWCLGQSEETLLSFLAFVTAKSVNAIQIKGQSDQALRLAHANALAQSLHINMNRWFVPTAENFFNRISKPQIADALAAAGKPADTAKLNLKKAQLAAAAESEVAGTSWLPEPVRIPAETTE
;
A
#
# COMPACT_ATOMS: atom_id res chain seq x y z
N MET A 1 19.08 -9.03 4.24
CA MET A 1 17.84 -8.34 3.90
C MET A 1 17.97 -7.60 2.56
N ILE A 2 18.84 -6.59 2.40
CA ILE A 2 19.08 -5.92 1.10
C ILE A 2 19.46 -6.93 0.00
N LEU A 3 20.35 -7.87 0.29
CA LEU A 3 20.74 -8.93 -0.64
C LEU A 3 19.56 -9.78 -1.14
N GLN A 4 18.60 -10.07 -0.28
CA GLN A 4 17.47 -10.94 -0.62
C GLN A 4 16.45 -10.24 -1.50
N GLU A 5 16.19 -8.95 -1.28
CA GLU A 5 15.24 -8.18 -2.08
C GLU A 5 15.74 -7.93 -3.52
N PHE A 6 17.05 -7.72 -3.68
CA PHE A 6 17.66 -7.43 -4.97
C PHE A 6 18.37 -8.63 -5.61
N SER A 7 18.48 -9.78 -4.92
CA SER A 7 19.18 -10.97 -5.40
C SER A 7 18.46 -11.70 -6.52
N PHE A 8 17.16 -11.53 -6.69
CA PHE A 8 16.40 -12.20 -7.75
C PHE A 8 16.88 -11.86 -9.17
N GLU A 9 17.62 -10.78 -9.31
CA GLU A 9 18.20 -10.36 -10.60
C GLU A 9 19.72 -10.59 -10.71
N LEU A 10 20.33 -11.12 -9.64
CA LEU A 10 21.74 -11.47 -9.60
C LEU A 10 21.95 -12.99 -9.83
N ASP A 11 21.24 -13.54 -10.77
CA ASP A 11 20.97 -14.97 -11.03
C ASP A 11 22.18 -15.89 -11.23
N SER A 12 23.39 -15.48 -10.90
CA SER A 12 24.58 -16.31 -11.13
C SER A 12 25.47 -16.56 -9.91
N TYR A 13 25.18 -15.99 -8.75
CA TYR A 13 26.00 -16.20 -7.56
C TYR A 13 25.22 -16.88 -6.42
N LYS A 14 25.55 -18.14 -6.12
CA LYS A 14 25.13 -18.81 -4.90
C LYS A 14 25.83 -18.14 -3.72
N TRP A 15 25.15 -17.22 -3.06
CA TRP A 15 25.65 -16.61 -1.85
C TRP A 15 25.56 -17.60 -0.69
N HIS A 16 26.70 -17.95 -0.13
CA HIS A 16 26.77 -18.68 1.14
C HIS A 16 26.86 -17.65 2.28
N SER A 17 25.73 -17.02 2.62
CA SER A 17 25.68 -16.17 3.80
C SER A 17 25.47 -17.00 5.06
N SER A 18 26.25 -16.71 6.11
CA SER A 18 26.03 -17.26 7.45
C SER A 18 24.75 -16.71 8.11
N LEU A 19 24.22 -15.58 7.60
CA LEU A 19 22.96 -15.00 8.03
C LEU A 19 21.88 -15.35 7.01
N GLN A 20 20.84 -16.04 7.49
CA GLN A 20 19.67 -16.38 6.68
C GLN A 20 18.48 -15.63 7.25
N LEU A 21 17.94 -14.68 6.47
CA LEU A 21 16.73 -13.95 6.79
C LEU A 21 15.68 -14.33 5.75
N SER A 22 14.51 -14.74 6.22
CA SER A 22 13.37 -15.01 5.36
C SER A 22 12.40 -13.84 5.45
N MET A 23 12.02 -13.27 4.31
CA MET A 23 10.99 -12.26 4.20
C MET A 23 9.85 -12.80 3.35
N THR A 24 8.63 -12.65 3.83
CA THR A 24 7.44 -12.98 3.06
C THR A 24 6.91 -11.70 2.44
N HIS A 25 6.89 -11.64 1.11
CA HIS A 25 6.26 -10.56 0.38
C HIS A 25 4.83 -10.95 0.03
N THR A 26 3.94 -10.00 0.14
CA THR A 26 2.59 -10.14 -0.39
C THR A 26 2.47 -9.24 -1.61
N ASP A 27 2.63 -9.83 -2.78
CA ASP A 27 2.47 -9.10 -4.04
C ASP A 27 0.99 -8.94 -4.37
N LEU A 28 0.54 -7.71 -4.45
CA LEU A 28 -0.72 -7.34 -5.06
C LEU A 28 -0.44 -6.87 -6.48
N ARG A 29 -0.52 -7.76 -7.46
CA ARG A 29 -0.33 -7.43 -8.89
C ARG A 29 -1.21 -6.27 -9.33
N GLU A 30 -2.44 -6.21 -8.83
CA GLU A 30 -3.38 -5.12 -9.12
C GLU A 30 -2.97 -3.77 -8.49
N ALA A 31 -2.02 -3.75 -7.56
CA ALA A 31 -1.55 -2.53 -6.91
C ALA A 31 -0.34 -1.90 -7.61
N GLU A 32 0.30 -2.60 -8.55
CA GLU A 32 1.48 -2.08 -9.27
C GLU A 32 1.17 -0.80 -10.03
N ASP A 33 -0.02 -0.71 -10.64
CA ASP A 33 -0.48 0.48 -11.37
C ASP A 33 -1.00 1.60 -10.48
N SER A 34 -1.15 1.36 -9.19
CA SER A 34 -1.59 2.37 -8.22
C SER A 34 -0.52 3.43 -7.97
N ALA A 35 -0.92 4.60 -7.46
CA ALA A 35 0.02 5.66 -7.11
C ALA A 35 1.11 5.20 -6.12
N PRO A 36 0.80 4.48 -5.02
CA PRO A 36 1.84 3.95 -4.14
C PRO A 36 2.70 2.86 -4.81
N GLY A 37 2.13 2.02 -5.68
CA GLY A 37 2.87 1.00 -6.42
C GLY A 37 3.93 1.61 -7.35
N LYS A 38 3.54 2.64 -8.11
CA LYS A 38 4.46 3.40 -8.97
C LYS A 38 5.56 4.08 -8.16
N ALA A 39 5.22 4.77 -7.07
CA ALA A 39 6.20 5.43 -6.21
C ALA A 39 7.19 4.42 -5.60
N LEU A 40 6.72 3.24 -5.19
CA LEU A 40 7.58 2.18 -4.65
C LEU A 40 8.51 1.61 -5.73
N SER A 41 8.01 1.45 -6.96
CA SER A 41 8.79 0.98 -8.11
C SER A 41 9.89 1.99 -8.50
N GLU A 42 9.57 3.28 -8.55
CA GLU A 42 10.52 4.36 -8.80
C GLU A 42 11.62 4.41 -7.73
N LEU A 43 11.23 4.30 -6.44
CA LEU A 43 12.18 4.25 -5.33
C LEU A 43 13.07 3.02 -5.44
N ARG A 44 12.51 1.85 -5.75
CA ARG A 44 13.29 0.62 -5.99
C ARG A 44 14.33 0.82 -7.07
N GLN A 45 13.93 1.39 -8.19
CA GLN A 45 14.85 1.64 -9.31
C GLN A 45 15.95 2.63 -8.92
N SER A 46 15.62 3.71 -8.24
CA SER A 46 16.59 4.68 -7.74
C SER A 46 17.61 4.05 -6.78
N LEU A 47 17.16 3.23 -5.83
CA LEU A 47 18.05 2.52 -4.91
C LEU A 47 18.93 1.49 -5.65
N ARG A 48 18.35 0.80 -6.63
CA ARG A 48 19.08 -0.21 -7.41
C ARG A 48 20.27 0.38 -8.18
N THR A 49 20.13 1.58 -8.73
CA THR A 49 21.25 2.24 -9.46
C THR A 49 22.46 2.52 -8.58
N GLN A 50 22.29 2.53 -7.27
CA GLN A 50 23.35 2.77 -6.29
C GLN A 50 24.08 1.48 -5.90
N LEU A 51 23.51 0.31 -6.19
CA LEU A 51 24.07 -0.97 -5.79
C LEU A 51 25.13 -1.46 -6.79
N PRO A 52 26.27 -1.97 -6.31
CA PRO A 52 27.24 -2.62 -7.14
C PRO A 52 26.73 -3.98 -7.66
N ALA A 53 27.36 -4.50 -8.68
CA ALA A 53 27.07 -5.84 -9.17
C ALA A 53 27.73 -6.91 -8.28
N GLY A 54 27.04 -8.01 -8.08
CA GLY A 54 27.59 -9.28 -7.56
C GLY A 54 28.23 -9.20 -6.16
N ALA A 55 29.42 -9.76 -6.03
CA ALA A 55 30.10 -10.00 -4.76
C ALA A 55 30.55 -8.73 -4.00
N GLU A 56 30.52 -7.58 -4.65
CA GLU A 56 31.01 -6.33 -4.06
C GLU A 56 30.03 -5.69 -3.06
N LEU A 57 28.79 -6.19 -2.98
CA LEU A 57 27.74 -5.57 -2.15
C LEU A 57 28.13 -5.50 -0.67
N TRP A 58 28.78 -6.52 -0.13
CA TRP A 58 29.24 -6.49 1.26
C TRP A 58 30.25 -5.35 1.52
N ARG A 59 31.27 -5.24 0.65
CA ARG A 59 32.26 -4.17 0.75
C ARG A 59 31.63 -2.81 0.54
N TRP A 60 30.72 -2.71 -0.42
CA TRP A 60 29.97 -1.50 -0.66
C TRP A 60 29.20 -1.05 0.60
N CYS A 61 28.46 -1.96 1.26
CA CYS A 61 27.75 -1.65 2.50
C CYS A 61 28.67 -1.12 3.59
N LEU A 62 29.87 -1.69 3.75
CA LEU A 62 30.83 -1.23 4.76
C LEU A 62 31.39 0.17 4.48
N GLY A 63 31.32 0.63 3.24
CA GLY A 63 31.79 1.97 2.83
C GLY A 63 30.68 3.02 2.76
N GLN A 64 29.42 2.67 3.03
CA GLN A 64 28.30 3.61 2.92
C GLN A 64 28.10 4.42 4.19
N SER A 65 27.45 5.60 4.04
CA SER A 65 26.96 6.36 5.16
C SER A 65 25.79 5.65 5.85
N GLU A 66 25.59 5.94 7.13
CA GLU A 66 24.44 5.46 7.89
C GLU A 66 23.12 5.84 7.22
N GLU A 67 22.99 7.05 6.73
CA GLU A 67 21.79 7.53 6.02
C GLU A 67 21.47 6.67 4.79
N THR A 68 22.48 6.34 3.98
CA THR A 68 22.33 5.46 2.83
C THR A 68 21.84 4.08 3.26
N LEU A 69 22.49 3.47 4.26
CA LEU A 69 22.11 2.16 4.76
C LEU A 69 20.70 2.14 5.36
N LEU A 70 20.32 3.19 6.09
CA LEU A 70 18.97 3.35 6.64
C LEU A 70 17.90 3.49 5.54
N SER A 71 18.21 4.16 4.45
CA SER A 71 17.31 4.28 3.30
C SER A 71 17.01 2.91 2.67
N PHE A 72 18.05 2.08 2.47
CA PHE A 72 17.87 0.71 2.01
C PHE A 72 17.12 -0.16 3.02
N LEU A 73 17.43 -0.02 4.31
CA LEU A 73 16.76 -0.75 5.37
C LEU A 73 15.27 -0.39 5.42
N ALA A 74 14.95 0.90 5.36
CA ALA A 74 13.57 1.38 5.33
C ALA A 74 12.79 0.80 4.15
N PHE A 75 13.38 0.80 2.95
CA PHE A 75 12.75 0.23 1.75
C PHE A 75 12.43 -1.26 1.92
N VAL A 76 13.41 -2.08 2.31
CA VAL A 76 13.19 -3.53 2.45
C VAL A 76 12.25 -3.85 3.62
N THR A 77 12.27 -3.04 4.68
CA THR A 77 11.33 -3.19 5.80
C THR A 77 9.91 -2.84 5.36
N ALA A 78 9.72 -1.75 4.63
CA ALA A 78 8.41 -1.37 4.09
C ALA A 78 7.81 -2.48 3.21
N LYS A 79 8.62 -3.14 2.40
CA LYS A 79 8.19 -4.28 1.57
C LYS A 79 7.78 -5.52 2.38
N SER A 80 8.20 -5.65 3.63
CA SER A 80 7.79 -6.75 4.51
C SER A 80 6.48 -6.51 5.25
N VAL A 81 5.94 -5.28 5.20
CA VAL A 81 4.67 -4.95 5.86
C VAL A 81 3.51 -5.57 5.09
N ASN A 82 2.77 -6.45 5.75
CA ASN A 82 1.54 -7.04 5.19
C ASN A 82 0.31 -6.41 5.85
N ALA A 83 -0.26 -5.40 5.22
CA ALA A 83 -1.48 -4.71 5.64
C ALA A 83 -2.70 -5.07 4.76
N ILE A 84 -2.64 -6.21 4.04
CA ILE A 84 -3.70 -6.61 3.11
C ILE A 84 -4.83 -7.31 3.85
N GLN A 85 -6.04 -6.80 3.70
CA GLN A 85 -7.25 -7.46 4.18
C GLN A 85 -7.77 -8.44 3.13
N ILE A 86 -7.81 -9.72 3.49
CA ILE A 86 -8.31 -10.79 2.61
C ILE A 86 -9.71 -11.20 3.06
N LYS A 87 -10.68 -11.14 2.14
CA LYS A 87 -12.05 -11.53 2.43
C LYS A 87 -12.11 -13.03 2.80
N GLY A 88 -12.74 -13.33 3.93
CA GLY A 88 -12.92 -14.72 4.40
C GLY A 88 -11.77 -15.29 5.22
N GLN A 89 -10.68 -14.55 5.42
CA GLN A 89 -9.61 -14.93 6.33
C GLN A 89 -9.92 -14.40 7.74
N SER A 90 -9.99 -15.30 8.74
CA SER A 90 -10.43 -14.97 10.11
C SER A 90 -9.32 -14.51 11.04
N ASP A 91 -8.06 -14.85 10.76
CA ASP A 91 -6.91 -14.69 11.66
C ASP A 91 -6.06 -13.43 11.40
N GLN A 92 -6.58 -12.51 10.59
CA GLN A 92 -5.84 -11.31 10.17
C GLN A 92 -6.02 -10.09 11.09
N ALA A 93 -6.93 -10.13 12.05
CA ALA A 93 -7.30 -8.97 12.87
C ALA A 93 -6.11 -8.36 13.62
N LEU A 94 -5.30 -9.17 14.30
CA LEU A 94 -4.11 -8.70 15.04
C LEU A 94 -3.05 -8.10 14.09
N ARG A 95 -2.84 -8.70 12.93
CA ARG A 95 -1.91 -8.20 11.92
C ARG A 95 -2.35 -6.84 11.37
N LEU A 96 -3.63 -6.69 11.08
CA LEU A 96 -4.20 -5.42 10.59
C LEU A 96 -4.20 -4.36 11.69
N ALA A 97 -4.48 -4.73 12.95
CA ALA A 97 -4.38 -3.81 14.08
C ALA A 97 -2.94 -3.29 14.25
N HIS A 98 -1.93 -4.16 14.16
CA HIS A 98 -0.53 -3.74 14.19
C HIS A 98 -0.16 -2.85 13.01
N ALA A 99 -0.63 -3.17 11.79
CA ALA A 99 -0.39 -2.34 10.60
C ALA A 99 -1.03 -0.94 10.76
N ASN A 100 -2.23 -0.85 11.35
CA ASN A 100 -2.87 0.42 11.66
C ASN A 100 -2.08 1.23 12.70
N ALA A 101 -1.61 0.60 13.78
CA ALA A 101 -0.78 1.25 14.79
C ALA A 101 0.53 1.80 14.17
N LEU A 102 1.16 1.03 13.28
CA LEU A 102 2.34 1.48 12.53
C LEU A 102 2.00 2.69 11.64
N ALA A 103 0.89 2.64 10.92
CA ALA A 103 0.44 3.74 10.05
C ALA A 103 0.13 5.02 10.85
N GLN A 104 -0.46 4.89 12.05
CA GLN A 104 -0.69 6.00 12.98
C GLN A 104 0.64 6.61 13.45
N SER A 105 1.58 5.77 13.94
CA SER A 105 2.89 6.21 14.41
C SER A 105 3.71 6.92 13.32
N LEU A 106 3.54 6.53 12.07
CA LEU A 106 4.17 7.17 10.91
C LEU A 106 3.37 8.35 10.36
N HIS A 107 2.23 8.70 10.95
CA HIS A 107 1.33 9.77 10.50
C HIS A 107 0.98 9.66 9.01
N ILE A 108 0.69 8.45 8.53
CA ILE A 108 0.40 8.22 7.11
C ILE A 108 -0.92 8.88 6.73
N ASN A 109 -0.88 9.76 5.73
CA ASN A 109 -2.07 10.36 5.14
C ASN A 109 -2.49 9.59 3.89
N MET A 110 -3.48 8.71 4.03
CA MET A 110 -3.98 7.88 2.93
C MET A 110 -4.64 8.67 1.79
N ASN A 111 -5.12 9.90 2.03
CA ASN A 111 -5.66 10.76 0.96
C ASN A 111 -4.61 11.16 -0.08
N ARG A 112 -3.31 11.04 0.23
CA ARG A 112 -2.23 11.25 -0.73
C ARG A 112 -2.05 10.07 -1.69
N TRP A 113 -2.53 8.90 -1.29
CA TRP A 113 -2.24 7.63 -1.96
C TRP A 113 -3.45 6.98 -2.59
N PHE A 114 -4.66 7.29 -2.10
CA PHE A 114 -5.89 6.69 -2.58
C PHE A 114 -6.98 7.75 -2.77
N VAL A 115 -7.49 7.82 -3.98
CA VAL A 115 -8.68 8.60 -4.33
C VAL A 115 -9.73 7.62 -4.83
N PRO A 116 -10.91 7.52 -4.18
CA PRO A 116 -11.96 6.61 -4.63
C PRO A 116 -12.55 7.07 -5.95
N THR A 117 -12.49 6.20 -6.96
CA THR A 117 -13.04 6.43 -8.29
C THR A 117 -14.11 5.39 -8.64
N ALA A 118 -14.84 5.61 -9.74
CA ALA A 118 -15.76 4.61 -10.27
C ALA A 118 -15.04 3.30 -10.56
N GLU A 119 -13.85 3.36 -11.14
CA GLU A 119 -13.08 2.19 -11.55
C GLU A 119 -12.50 1.41 -10.37
N ASN A 120 -11.82 2.09 -9.44
CA ASN A 120 -11.10 1.41 -8.36
C ASN A 120 -11.99 1.02 -7.18
N PHE A 121 -13.16 1.68 -6.99
CA PHE A 121 -14.02 1.46 -5.84
C PHE A 121 -15.51 1.33 -6.18
N PHE A 122 -16.18 2.36 -6.72
CA PHE A 122 -17.64 2.39 -6.77
C PHE A 122 -18.26 1.33 -7.71
N ASN A 123 -17.62 0.97 -8.81
CA ASN A 123 -18.08 -0.13 -9.67
C ASN A 123 -17.87 -1.52 -9.05
N ARG A 124 -17.06 -1.63 -8.01
CA ARG A 124 -16.73 -2.90 -7.34
C ARG A 124 -17.69 -3.24 -6.19
N ILE A 125 -18.50 -2.27 -5.74
CA ILE A 125 -19.49 -2.42 -4.66
C ILE A 125 -20.93 -2.38 -5.21
N SER A 126 -21.91 -2.80 -4.41
CA SER A 126 -23.34 -2.78 -4.77
C SER A 126 -23.92 -1.37 -4.73
N LYS A 127 -25.08 -1.15 -5.39
CA LYS A 127 -25.79 0.14 -5.33
C LYS A 127 -26.13 0.61 -3.91
N PRO A 128 -26.63 -0.24 -3.01
CA PRO A 128 -26.83 0.14 -1.61
C PRO A 128 -25.54 0.60 -0.95
N GLN A 129 -24.42 -0.13 -1.16
CA GLN A 129 -23.13 0.26 -0.60
C GLN A 129 -22.59 1.58 -1.18
N ILE A 130 -22.91 1.92 -2.45
CA ILE A 130 -22.59 3.24 -3.00
C ILE A 130 -23.37 4.33 -2.25
N ALA A 131 -24.65 4.09 -1.98
CA ALA A 131 -25.48 5.04 -1.24
C ALA A 131 -24.97 5.23 0.20
N ASP A 132 -24.57 4.14 0.87
CA ASP A 132 -23.97 4.18 2.22
C ASP A 132 -22.64 4.96 2.21
N ALA A 133 -21.81 4.74 1.20
CA ALA A 133 -20.55 5.47 1.01
C ALA A 133 -20.76 6.97 0.82
N LEU A 134 -21.73 7.35 -0.01
CA LEU A 134 -22.12 8.75 -0.20
C LEU A 134 -22.65 9.38 1.10
N ALA A 135 -23.48 8.68 1.84
CA ALA A 135 -23.97 9.16 3.14
C ALA A 135 -22.82 9.35 4.13
N ALA A 136 -21.88 8.39 4.20
CA ALA A 136 -20.69 8.48 5.03
C ALA A 136 -19.73 9.62 4.62
N ALA A 137 -19.74 10.01 3.34
CA ALA A 137 -19.00 11.16 2.82
C ALA A 137 -19.73 12.51 3.08
N GLY A 138 -20.88 12.51 3.74
CA GLY A 138 -21.71 13.70 3.93
C GLY A 138 -22.44 14.17 2.68
N LYS A 139 -22.59 13.29 1.68
CA LYS A 139 -23.24 13.54 0.38
C LYS A 139 -24.35 12.50 0.11
N PRO A 140 -25.39 12.41 0.94
CA PRO A 140 -26.42 11.40 0.78
C PRO A 140 -27.05 11.45 -0.63
N ALA A 141 -27.21 10.27 -1.23
CA ALA A 141 -27.85 10.16 -2.54
C ALA A 141 -29.36 10.46 -2.42
N ASP A 142 -29.86 11.35 -3.26
CA ASP A 142 -31.29 11.59 -3.43
C ASP A 142 -31.99 10.45 -4.21
N THR A 143 -33.32 10.47 -4.25
CA THR A 143 -34.11 9.46 -4.95
C THR A 143 -33.77 9.38 -6.45
N ALA A 144 -33.44 10.51 -7.08
CA ALA A 144 -33.07 10.54 -8.50
C ALA A 144 -31.78 9.77 -8.75
N LYS A 145 -30.75 9.97 -7.93
CA LYS A 145 -29.48 9.25 -8.01
C LYS A 145 -29.66 7.75 -7.75
N LEU A 146 -30.48 7.37 -6.76
CA LEU A 146 -30.76 5.96 -6.44
C LEU A 146 -31.42 5.20 -7.58
N ASN A 147 -32.18 5.89 -8.45
CA ASN A 147 -32.80 5.32 -9.63
C ASN A 147 -31.84 5.14 -10.82
N LEU A 148 -30.66 5.71 -10.80
CA LEU A 148 -29.66 5.57 -11.85
C LEU A 148 -29.20 4.11 -12.02
N LYS A 149 -28.74 3.75 -13.20
CA LYS A 149 -28.00 2.49 -13.40
C LYS A 149 -26.72 2.50 -12.58
N LYS A 150 -26.23 1.31 -12.17
CA LYS A 150 -25.05 1.18 -11.29
C LYS A 150 -23.86 2.01 -11.77
N ALA A 151 -23.50 1.91 -13.06
CA ALA A 151 -22.35 2.65 -13.60
C ALA A 151 -22.55 4.17 -13.55
N GLN A 152 -23.77 4.67 -13.76
CA GLN A 152 -24.08 6.10 -13.66
C GLN A 152 -24.04 6.57 -12.20
N LEU A 153 -24.54 5.75 -11.26
CA LEU A 153 -24.45 6.04 -9.83
C LEU A 153 -23.00 6.04 -9.35
N ALA A 154 -22.17 5.11 -9.85
CA ALA A 154 -20.74 5.06 -9.55
C ALA A 154 -19.99 6.31 -10.03
N ALA A 155 -20.27 6.77 -11.26
CA ALA A 155 -19.68 8.01 -11.79
C ALA A 155 -20.16 9.26 -11.03
N ALA A 156 -21.44 9.31 -10.66
CA ALA A 156 -21.98 10.38 -9.82
C ALA A 156 -21.32 10.38 -8.44
N ALA A 157 -21.13 9.20 -7.83
CA ALA A 157 -20.49 9.08 -6.53
C ALA A 157 -19.03 9.55 -6.56
N GLU A 158 -18.27 9.19 -7.58
CA GLU A 158 -16.91 9.70 -7.79
C GLU A 158 -16.89 11.23 -7.81
N SER A 159 -17.78 11.85 -8.59
CA SER A 159 -17.87 13.32 -8.69
C SER A 159 -18.25 13.97 -7.36
N GLU A 160 -19.15 13.36 -6.58
CA GLU A 160 -19.62 13.90 -5.30
C GLU A 160 -18.56 13.80 -4.18
N VAL A 161 -17.74 12.75 -4.19
CA VAL A 161 -16.68 12.59 -3.18
C VAL A 161 -15.37 13.26 -3.61
N ALA A 162 -15.25 13.69 -4.86
CA ALA A 162 -14.08 14.40 -5.34
C ALA A 162 -13.82 15.65 -4.48
N GLY A 163 -12.59 15.82 -4.03
CA GLY A 163 -12.19 16.93 -3.15
C GLY A 163 -12.64 16.82 -1.69
N THR A 164 -13.35 15.74 -1.31
CA THR A 164 -13.58 15.41 0.10
C THR A 164 -12.38 14.61 0.64
N SER A 165 -12.20 14.62 1.95
CA SER A 165 -11.21 13.75 2.61
C SER A 165 -11.77 12.37 2.94
N TRP A 166 -12.92 11.99 2.37
CA TRP A 166 -13.56 10.72 2.65
C TRP A 166 -12.77 9.56 2.02
N LEU A 167 -12.59 8.51 2.81
CA LEU A 167 -11.96 7.26 2.38
C LEU A 167 -12.87 6.07 2.71
N PRO A 168 -12.92 5.04 1.87
CA PRO A 168 -13.59 3.78 2.22
C PRO A 168 -12.91 3.11 3.41
N GLU A 169 -13.70 2.39 4.21
CA GLU A 169 -13.24 1.76 5.45
C GLU A 169 -11.95 0.94 5.31
N PRO A 170 -11.75 0.09 4.27
CA PRO A 170 -10.55 -0.74 4.15
C PRO A 170 -9.22 0.03 4.02
N VAL A 171 -9.27 1.31 3.60
CA VAL A 171 -8.08 2.16 3.45
C VAL A 171 -8.06 3.32 4.45
N ARG A 172 -9.00 3.35 5.38
CA ARG A 172 -9.06 4.34 6.45
C ARG A 172 -8.18 3.89 7.61
N ILE A 173 -7.24 4.71 8.00
CA ILE A 173 -6.49 4.51 9.24
C ILE A 173 -7.40 4.97 10.38
N PRO A 174 -7.76 4.10 11.35
CA PRO A 174 -8.56 4.49 12.50
C PRO A 174 -7.89 5.61 13.29
N ALA A 175 -8.67 6.50 13.88
CA ALA A 175 -8.11 7.48 14.81
C ALA A 175 -7.59 6.76 16.06
N GLU A 176 -6.58 7.32 16.73
CA GLU A 176 -6.13 6.81 18.02
C GLU A 176 -7.32 6.84 18.99
N THR A 177 -7.63 5.66 19.54
CA THR A 177 -8.57 5.59 20.67
C THR A 177 -7.77 6.05 21.88
N THR A 178 -7.94 7.31 22.29
CA THR A 178 -7.46 7.79 23.60
C THR A 178 -8.29 7.04 24.64
N GLU A 179 -7.72 6.04 25.30
CA GLU A 179 -8.20 5.50 26.56
C GLU A 179 -7.91 6.47 27.70
#